data_d73d7958072fb838c92da919cbe0c689
#
_entry.id   d73d7958072fb838c92da919cbe0c689
#
_cell.length_a   1.000
_cell.length_b   1.000
_cell.length_c   1.000
_cell.angle_alpha   90.00
_cell.angle_beta   90.00
_cell.angle_gamma   90.00
#
_symmetry.space_group_name_H-M   'P 1'
#
loop_
_entity.id
_entity.type
_entity.pdbx_description
1 polymer ?
#
loop_
_entity_poly.entity_id
_entity_poly.type
_entity_poly.pdbx_seq_one_letter_code
_entity_poly.pdbx_strand_id
1 'polypeptide(L)'
;VELPHPVTGTAFASPVPPGQGWPDDLAAGDTPVACSASDVAALAADASLDQVTACSSVCRACARLVQWREDVASTKRHSFAGEPYWGRPTPGWGDPEAGVLIVGLAPAANGGNRTGRIFTGDRSGDWLFAALHRTGFANQPTSEHAGDGLRLAGVRVVATVRCAPPDNKPTPAERDACSAWLDREVGLLLPSVRAVVALGSYAWTAALTTLGRLGVSIPRPRPKFGHGAEVVLPRVVGAVTLIGSYHPSQQNTFTGKLTEQMLDDVFTRAAAVAGE
;
A
#
# COMPACT_ATOMS: atom_id res chain seq x y z
N VAL A 1 21.09 9.55 16.15
CA VAL A 1 20.89 8.61 17.26
C VAL A 1 20.16 7.41 16.72
N GLU A 2 20.69 6.21 16.99
CA GLU A 2 20.01 4.95 16.68
C GLU A 2 19.09 4.57 17.85
N LEU A 3 17.95 3.97 17.53
CA LEU A 3 16.94 3.54 18.51
C LEU A 3 16.54 2.09 18.26
N PRO A 4 16.13 1.34 19.31
CA PRO A 4 15.77 -0.05 19.16
C PRO A 4 14.43 -0.21 18.41
N HIS A 5 14.40 -1.12 17.47
CA HIS A 5 13.16 -1.52 16.78
C HIS A 5 12.24 -2.23 17.77
N PRO A 6 10.94 -1.86 17.84
CA PRO A 6 10.04 -2.36 18.89
C PRO A 6 9.88 -3.88 18.92
N VAL A 7 10.03 -4.55 17.78
CA VAL A 7 9.85 -6.00 17.67
C VAL A 7 11.18 -6.76 17.77
N THR A 8 12.20 -6.33 17.00
CA THR A 8 13.47 -7.08 16.89
C THR A 8 14.52 -6.65 17.92
N GLY A 9 14.38 -5.47 18.52
CA GLY A 9 15.38 -4.89 19.39
C GLY A 9 16.64 -4.36 18.69
N THR A 10 16.77 -4.58 17.38
CA THR A 10 17.90 -4.08 16.59
C THR A 10 17.86 -2.56 16.52
N ALA A 11 19.00 -1.90 16.71
CA ALA A 11 19.08 -0.45 16.66
C ALA A 11 19.17 0.06 15.21
N PHE A 12 18.39 1.11 14.89
CA PHE A 12 18.36 1.75 13.58
C PHE A 12 18.38 3.28 13.69
N ALA A 13 18.99 3.92 12.72
CA ALA A 13 18.85 5.36 12.49
C ALA A 13 17.46 5.69 11.92
N SER A 14 17.11 6.97 11.86
CA SER A 14 15.86 7.45 11.24
C SER A 14 16.15 8.64 10.31
N PRO A 15 15.84 8.56 9.02
CA PRO A 15 15.35 7.39 8.26
C PRO A 15 16.28 6.19 8.30
N VAL A 16 15.73 4.98 8.13
CA VAL A 16 16.51 3.74 8.10
C VAL A 16 17.27 3.64 6.78
N PRO A 17 18.61 3.50 6.78
CA PRO A 17 19.36 3.24 5.56
C PRO A 17 18.99 1.87 4.95
N PRO A 18 19.00 1.71 3.62
CA PRO A 18 18.78 0.43 2.98
C PRO A 18 19.86 -0.61 3.35
N GLY A 19 19.49 -1.88 3.41
CA GLY A 19 20.42 -2.98 3.69
C GLY A 19 20.84 -3.11 5.15
N GLN A 20 20.16 -2.47 6.09
CA GLN A 20 20.49 -2.54 7.52
C GLN A 20 19.72 -3.66 8.25
N GLY A 21 18.93 -4.47 7.54
CA GLY A 21 18.19 -5.58 8.16
C GLY A 21 16.87 -5.18 8.80
N TRP A 22 16.26 -4.05 8.37
CA TRP A 22 14.88 -3.76 8.75
C TRP A 22 13.97 -4.90 8.25
N PRO A 23 13.00 -5.36 9.06
CA PRO A 23 12.12 -6.46 8.67
C PRO A 23 11.45 -6.21 7.30
N ASP A 24 11.49 -7.22 6.44
CA ASP A 24 10.90 -7.21 5.09
C ASP A 24 11.55 -6.20 4.10
N ASP A 25 12.68 -5.56 4.45
CA ASP A 25 13.41 -4.68 3.53
C ASP A 25 14.22 -5.51 2.52
N LEU A 26 13.81 -5.45 1.26
CA LEU A 26 14.52 -6.09 0.14
C LEU A 26 15.61 -5.19 -0.47
N ALA A 27 15.69 -3.90 -0.06
CA ALA A 27 16.70 -3.01 -0.58
C ALA A 27 18.06 -3.24 0.09
N ALA A 28 19.10 -3.25 -0.73
CA ALA A 28 20.51 -3.24 -0.31
C ALA A 28 21.13 -1.84 -0.51
N GLY A 29 22.35 -1.64 -0.02
CA GLY A 29 23.04 -0.36 -0.15
C GLY A 29 23.32 0.08 -1.59
N ASP A 30 23.34 -0.85 -2.54
CA ASP A 30 23.56 -0.65 -3.97
C ASP A 30 22.24 -0.69 -4.80
N THR A 31 21.08 -0.78 -4.16
CA THR A 31 19.78 -0.76 -4.86
C THR A 31 19.61 0.55 -5.65
N PRO A 32 19.29 0.48 -6.96
CA PRO A 32 19.13 1.67 -7.80
C PRO A 32 18.07 2.64 -7.27
N VAL A 33 18.45 3.93 -7.20
CA VAL A 33 17.59 5.01 -6.68
C VAL A 33 17.00 5.82 -7.82
N ALA A 34 15.68 5.84 -7.97
CA ALA A 34 14.99 6.74 -8.88
C ALA A 34 14.96 8.16 -8.27
N CYS A 35 15.48 9.15 -9.00
CA CYS A 35 15.50 10.57 -8.63
C CYS A 35 14.53 11.44 -9.45
N SER A 36 13.90 10.87 -10.47
CA SER A 36 12.93 11.53 -11.36
C SER A 36 11.81 10.57 -11.77
N ALA A 37 10.74 11.11 -12.35
CA ALA A 37 9.66 10.29 -12.90
C ALA A 37 10.15 9.39 -14.07
N SER A 38 11.12 9.85 -14.84
CA SER A 38 11.74 9.06 -15.91
C SER A 38 12.54 7.89 -15.35
N ASP A 39 13.27 8.09 -14.23
CA ASP A 39 13.99 6.99 -13.56
C ASP A 39 13.01 5.96 -12.99
N VAL A 40 11.89 6.41 -12.41
CA VAL A 40 10.81 5.52 -11.93
C VAL A 40 10.31 4.65 -13.08
N ALA A 41 10.00 5.25 -14.23
CA ALA A 41 9.53 4.52 -15.39
C ALA A 41 10.58 3.52 -15.91
N ALA A 42 11.84 3.94 -16.01
CA ALA A 42 12.94 3.08 -16.48
C ALA A 42 13.19 1.90 -15.55
N LEU A 43 13.26 2.14 -14.23
CA LEU A 43 13.50 1.08 -13.25
C LEU A 43 12.30 0.14 -13.07
N ALA A 44 11.07 0.61 -13.34
CA ALA A 44 9.88 -0.22 -13.25
C ALA A 44 9.65 -1.10 -14.49
N ALA A 45 10.13 -0.71 -15.68
CA ALA A 45 9.72 -1.30 -16.97
C ALA A 45 9.81 -2.84 -17.02
N ASP A 46 10.94 -3.41 -16.61
CA ASP A 46 11.20 -4.85 -16.65
C ASP A 46 11.46 -5.47 -15.27
N ALA A 47 11.18 -4.72 -14.20
CA ALA A 47 11.45 -5.16 -12.84
C ALA A 47 10.59 -6.37 -12.44
N SER A 48 11.17 -7.32 -11.72
CA SER A 48 10.44 -8.35 -10.99
C SER A 48 9.70 -7.73 -9.79
N LEU A 49 8.83 -8.51 -9.14
CA LEU A 49 8.10 -8.03 -7.96
C LEU A 49 9.04 -7.61 -6.82
N ASP A 50 10.09 -8.38 -6.59
CA ASP A 50 11.12 -8.07 -5.58
C ASP A 50 11.92 -6.81 -5.96
N GLN A 51 12.25 -6.64 -7.23
CA GLN A 51 12.90 -5.44 -7.72
C GLN A 51 12.00 -4.21 -7.60
N VAL A 52 10.70 -4.31 -7.92
CA VAL A 52 9.73 -3.22 -7.66
C VAL A 52 9.69 -2.89 -6.18
N THR A 53 9.65 -3.89 -5.32
CA THR A 53 9.64 -3.71 -3.86
C THR A 53 10.91 -3.00 -3.38
N ALA A 54 12.10 -3.49 -3.77
CA ALA A 54 13.38 -2.92 -3.40
C ALA A 54 13.57 -1.49 -3.94
N CYS A 55 13.48 -1.30 -5.27
CA CYS A 55 13.74 0.00 -5.90
C CYS A 55 12.73 1.07 -5.50
N SER A 56 11.43 0.71 -5.36
CA SER A 56 10.44 1.67 -4.92
C SER A 56 10.66 2.12 -3.48
N SER A 57 11.22 1.26 -2.61
CA SER A 57 11.47 1.57 -1.20
C SER A 57 12.61 2.58 -0.99
N VAL A 58 13.47 2.79 -1.99
CA VAL A 58 14.56 3.77 -1.97
C VAL A 58 14.33 4.97 -2.90
N CYS A 59 13.16 5.06 -3.54
CA CYS A 59 12.82 6.10 -4.50
C CYS A 59 12.87 7.52 -3.89
N ARG A 60 13.43 8.48 -4.64
CA ARG A 60 13.57 9.90 -4.27
C ARG A 60 13.02 10.87 -5.34
N ALA A 61 12.18 10.39 -6.25
CA ALA A 61 11.71 11.15 -7.41
C ALA A 61 10.83 12.38 -7.08
N CYS A 62 10.23 12.44 -5.88
CA CYS A 62 9.31 13.51 -5.47
C CYS A 62 9.92 14.32 -4.32
N ALA A 63 10.63 15.42 -4.63
CA ALA A 63 11.40 16.19 -3.65
C ALA A 63 10.56 16.61 -2.40
N ARG A 64 9.31 17.09 -2.60
CA ARG A 64 8.41 17.48 -1.50
C ARG A 64 8.08 16.30 -0.59
N LEU A 65 7.82 15.12 -1.14
CA LEU A 65 7.49 13.92 -0.37
C LEU A 65 8.72 13.36 0.34
N VAL A 66 9.88 13.41 -0.32
CA VAL A 66 11.17 13.03 0.30
C VAL A 66 11.43 13.90 1.52
N GLN A 67 11.38 15.22 1.36
CA GLN A 67 11.60 16.16 2.47
C GLN A 67 10.63 15.88 3.62
N TRP A 68 9.33 15.81 3.32
CA TRP A 68 8.30 15.61 4.34
C TRP A 68 8.45 14.31 5.12
N ARG A 69 8.63 13.16 4.44
CA ARG A 69 8.74 11.87 5.12
C ARG A 69 9.99 11.75 5.98
N GLU A 70 11.11 12.35 5.53
CA GLU A 70 12.38 12.37 6.25
C GLU A 70 12.34 13.36 7.43
N ASP A 71 11.71 14.52 7.28
CA ASP A 71 11.46 15.46 8.39
C ASP A 71 10.60 14.80 9.48
N VAL A 72 9.52 14.12 9.10
CA VAL A 72 8.70 13.37 10.05
C VAL A 72 9.51 12.28 10.75
N ALA A 73 10.34 11.55 10.02
CA ALA A 73 11.18 10.50 10.59
C ALA A 73 12.25 11.03 11.55
N SER A 74 12.74 12.24 11.32
CA SER A 74 13.75 12.90 12.16
C SER A 74 13.11 13.58 13.40
N THR A 75 12.00 14.29 13.19
CA THR A 75 11.30 15.06 14.25
C THR A 75 10.52 14.14 15.18
N LYS A 76 9.88 13.11 14.60
CA LYS A 76 9.03 12.10 15.25
C LYS A 76 7.83 12.72 16.02
N ARG A 77 6.80 11.93 16.19
CA ARG A 77 5.74 12.24 17.14
C ARG A 77 6.21 11.88 18.55
N HIS A 78 5.91 12.70 19.54
CA HIS A 78 6.32 12.49 20.94
C HIS A 78 6.00 11.08 21.46
N SER A 79 4.81 10.54 21.13
CA SER A 79 4.41 9.18 21.54
C SER A 79 5.26 8.05 20.92
N PHE A 80 6.05 8.33 19.90
CA PHE A 80 6.91 7.38 19.18
C PHE A 80 8.38 7.83 19.15
N ALA A 81 8.76 8.75 20.06
CA ALA A 81 10.13 9.31 20.08
C ALA A 81 11.20 8.26 20.43
N GLY A 82 10.81 7.19 21.14
CA GLY A 82 11.71 6.12 21.59
C GLY A 82 11.96 5.00 20.56
N GLU A 83 11.41 5.10 19.34
CA GLU A 83 11.59 4.08 18.29
C GLU A 83 12.14 4.67 16.99
N PRO A 84 12.80 3.86 16.14
CA PRO A 84 13.24 4.30 14.84
C PRO A 84 12.06 4.47 13.89
N TYR A 85 12.20 5.37 12.91
CA TYR A 85 11.26 5.53 11.81
C TYR A 85 11.89 5.02 10.51
N TRP A 86 11.14 4.23 9.77
CA TRP A 86 11.49 3.82 8.42
C TRP A 86 11.86 5.01 7.52
N GLY A 87 11.00 6.04 7.43
CA GLY A 87 11.26 7.31 6.74
C GLY A 87 11.51 7.19 5.24
N ARG A 88 11.24 6.04 4.64
CA ARG A 88 11.40 5.74 3.21
C ARG A 88 10.04 5.46 2.56
N PRO A 89 9.94 5.35 1.22
CA PRO A 89 8.71 4.88 0.59
C PRO A 89 8.31 3.50 1.10
N THR A 90 7.02 3.29 1.27
CA THR A 90 6.48 2.02 1.74
C THR A 90 6.04 1.18 0.53
N PRO A 91 6.73 0.08 0.21
CA PRO A 91 6.39 -0.77 -0.92
C PRO A 91 5.08 -1.52 -0.69
N GLY A 92 4.53 -2.15 -1.73
CA GLY A 92 3.46 -3.12 -1.59
C GLY A 92 3.96 -4.39 -0.87
N TRP A 93 3.08 -5.08 -0.17
CA TRP A 93 3.41 -6.28 0.58
C TRP A 93 2.24 -7.27 0.66
N GLY A 94 2.52 -8.50 1.03
CA GLY A 94 1.58 -9.61 1.09
C GLY A 94 1.88 -10.68 0.06
N ASP A 95 0.87 -11.48 -0.28
CA ASP A 95 1.03 -12.63 -1.15
C ASP A 95 1.47 -12.23 -2.57
N PRO A 96 2.56 -12.78 -3.11
CA PRO A 96 2.99 -12.51 -4.49
C PRO A 96 2.06 -13.10 -5.56
N GLU A 97 1.23 -14.10 -5.20
CA GLU A 97 0.25 -14.73 -6.08
C GLU A 97 -1.19 -14.42 -5.66
N ALA A 98 -1.39 -13.24 -5.07
CA ALA A 98 -2.66 -12.81 -4.51
C ALA A 98 -3.82 -12.90 -5.51
N GLY A 99 -4.95 -13.50 -5.09
CA GLY A 99 -6.23 -13.42 -5.79
C GLY A 99 -6.95 -12.10 -5.56
N VAL A 100 -6.66 -11.44 -4.42
CA VAL A 100 -7.22 -10.14 -4.03
C VAL A 100 -6.13 -9.08 -3.91
N LEU A 101 -6.32 -7.95 -4.59
CA LEU A 101 -5.44 -6.77 -4.47
C LEU A 101 -6.18 -5.67 -3.72
N ILE A 102 -5.58 -5.15 -2.65
CA ILE A 102 -6.08 -3.99 -1.90
C ILE A 102 -5.30 -2.75 -2.33
N VAL A 103 -6.02 -1.72 -2.77
CA VAL A 103 -5.43 -0.44 -3.19
C VAL A 103 -5.79 0.65 -2.20
N GLY A 104 -4.78 1.28 -1.60
CA GLY A 104 -4.91 2.44 -0.74
C GLY A 104 -4.41 3.74 -1.39
N LEU A 105 -4.52 4.85 -0.66
CA LEU A 105 -4.05 6.15 -1.10
C LEU A 105 -2.53 6.27 -0.97
N ALA A 106 -2.05 6.26 0.27
CA ALA A 106 -0.65 6.49 0.65
C ALA A 106 -0.42 6.04 2.11
N PRO A 107 0.83 5.78 2.53
CA PRO A 107 1.13 5.52 3.93
C PRO A 107 0.89 6.76 4.80
N ALA A 108 0.46 6.54 6.03
CA ALA A 108 0.33 7.58 7.04
C ALA A 108 1.71 7.99 7.58
N ALA A 109 1.88 9.28 7.93
CA ALA A 109 3.14 9.83 8.42
C ALA A 109 3.67 9.15 9.69
N ASN A 110 2.79 8.77 10.63
CA ASN A 110 3.13 8.06 11.86
C ASN A 110 2.66 6.58 11.87
N GLY A 111 2.15 6.09 10.73
CA GLY A 111 1.85 4.70 10.44
C GLY A 111 2.92 4.09 9.54
N GLY A 112 2.61 3.83 8.27
CA GLY A 112 3.54 3.20 7.33
C GLY A 112 4.88 3.90 7.17
N ASN A 113 4.95 5.23 7.24
CA ASN A 113 6.23 5.95 7.21
C ASN A 113 7.09 5.71 8.47
N ARG A 114 6.47 5.35 9.60
CA ARG A 114 7.18 4.93 10.82
C ARG A 114 7.59 3.47 10.76
N THR A 115 6.66 2.59 10.38
CA THR A 115 6.79 1.15 10.55
C THR A 115 7.38 0.41 9.34
N GLY A 116 7.47 1.07 8.17
CA GLY A 116 7.94 0.46 6.91
C GLY A 116 6.90 -0.39 6.18
N ARG A 117 5.69 -0.56 6.75
CA ARG A 117 4.62 -1.38 6.17
C ARG A 117 3.33 -0.58 6.07
N ILE A 118 2.69 -0.57 4.89
CA ILE A 118 1.44 0.18 4.67
C ILE A 118 0.32 -0.31 5.58
N PHE A 119 -0.56 0.58 6.03
CA PHE A 119 -1.64 0.31 7.00
C PHE A 119 -1.17 -0.32 8.31
N THR A 120 0.05 -0.03 8.74
CA THR A 120 0.63 -0.63 9.95
C THR A 120 0.94 0.44 10.99
N GLY A 121 0.56 0.16 12.23
CA GLY A 121 0.81 1.06 13.36
C GLY A 121 -0.05 2.32 13.35
N ASP A 122 -1.21 2.29 12.71
CA ASP A 122 -2.20 3.35 12.73
C ASP A 122 -3.63 2.79 12.77
N ARG A 123 -4.59 3.66 13.09
CA ARG A 123 -5.99 3.28 13.28
C ARG A 123 -6.64 2.65 12.03
N SER A 124 -6.22 3.07 10.83
CA SER A 124 -6.75 2.48 9.59
C SER A 124 -6.29 1.03 9.44
N GLY A 125 -5.07 0.75 9.86
CA GLY A 125 -4.51 -0.60 9.91
C GLY A 125 -5.23 -1.50 10.90
N ASP A 126 -5.54 -0.99 12.12
CA ASP A 126 -6.29 -1.75 13.13
C ASP A 126 -7.60 -2.31 12.54
N TRP A 127 -8.35 -1.46 11.83
CA TRP A 127 -9.61 -1.85 11.20
C TRP A 127 -9.42 -2.80 10.02
N LEU A 128 -8.45 -2.49 9.15
CA LEU A 128 -8.20 -3.28 7.95
C LEU A 128 -7.77 -4.70 8.32
N PHE A 129 -6.75 -4.85 9.18
CA PHE A 129 -6.23 -6.18 9.48
C PHE A 129 -7.14 -6.99 10.40
N ALA A 130 -7.92 -6.35 11.26
CA ALA A 130 -8.99 -7.05 11.99
C ALA A 130 -10.03 -7.66 11.03
N ALA A 131 -10.46 -6.91 10.01
CA ALA A 131 -11.36 -7.42 8.98
C ALA A 131 -10.72 -8.54 8.14
N LEU A 132 -9.47 -8.37 7.70
CA LEU A 132 -8.73 -9.40 6.96
C LEU A 132 -8.55 -10.68 7.77
N HIS A 133 -8.34 -10.58 9.08
CA HIS A 133 -8.27 -11.75 9.95
C HIS A 133 -9.63 -12.45 10.07
N ARG A 134 -10.74 -11.71 10.30
CA ARG A 134 -12.09 -12.29 10.37
C ARG A 134 -12.51 -12.96 9.07
N THR A 135 -12.00 -12.47 7.93
CA THR A 135 -12.32 -13.01 6.59
C THR A 135 -11.28 -14.01 6.05
N GLY A 136 -10.29 -14.40 6.87
CA GLY A 136 -9.36 -15.47 6.57
C GLY A 136 -8.13 -15.08 5.74
N PHE A 137 -7.90 -13.80 5.46
CA PHE A 137 -6.74 -13.31 4.70
C PHE A 137 -5.50 -13.01 5.55
N ALA A 138 -5.64 -12.86 6.87
CA ALA A 138 -4.56 -12.56 7.77
C ALA A 138 -4.48 -13.57 8.93
N ASN A 139 -3.28 -13.92 9.37
CA ASN A 139 -3.05 -14.86 10.47
C ASN A 139 -3.31 -14.25 11.86
N GLN A 140 -3.37 -12.93 11.96
CA GLN A 140 -3.62 -12.19 13.20
C GLN A 140 -4.40 -10.89 12.92
N PRO A 141 -5.18 -10.37 13.91
CA PRO A 141 -5.99 -9.18 13.73
C PRO A 141 -5.22 -7.87 13.88
N THR A 142 -3.97 -7.91 14.37
CA THR A 142 -3.16 -6.72 14.68
C THR A 142 -2.06 -6.50 13.64
N SER A 143 -1.73 -5.22 13.41
CA SER A 143 -0.63 -4.79 12.55
C SER A 143 0.07 -3.60 13.19
N GLU A 144 1.07 -3.87 14.03
CA GLU A 144 1.71 -2.85 14.86
C GLU A 144 3.00 -2.32 14.24
N HIS A 145 3.82 -3.22 13.67
CA HIS A 145 5.11 -2.87 13.10
C HIS A 145 5.55 -3.91 12.04
N ALA A 146 6.48 -3.56 11.15
CA ALA A 146 7.15 -4.56 10.33
C ALA A 146 7.85 -5.59 11.24
N GLY A 147 7.80 -6.87 10.88
CA GLY A 147 8.38 -7.95 11.69
C GLY A 147 7.51 -8.45 12.86
N ASP A 148 6.28 -7.97 13.05
CA ASP A 148 5.35 -8.37 14.13
C ASP A 148 4.71 -9.76 13.94
N GLY A 149 5.11 -10.51 12.93
CA GLY A 149 4.59 -11.84 12.63
C GLY A 149 3.31 -11.87 11.80
N LEU A 150 2.75 -10.69 11.44
CA LEU A 150 1.60 -10.63 10.54
C LEU A 150 1.97 -11.19 9.15
N ARG A 151 1.16 -12.11 8.67
CA ARG A 151 1.23 -12.69 7.33
C ARG A 151 -0.11 -12.62 6.64
N LEU A 152 -0.07 -12.37 5.34
CA LEU A 152 -1.25 -12.35 4.47
C LEU A 152 -1.22 -13.56 3.54
N ALA A 153 -2.37 -14.17 3.30
CA ALA A 153 -2.56 -15.24 2.34
C ALA A 153 -3.66 -14.87 1.34
N GLY A 154 -3.38 -15.05 0.05
CA GLY A 154 -4.31 -14.74 -1.02
C GLY A 154 -4.58 -13.24 -1.24
N VAL A 155 -3.92 -12.35 -0.49
CA VAL A 155 -4.10 -10.90 -0.59
C VAL A 155 -2.79 -10.14 -0.58
N ARG A 156 -2.72 -9.07 -1.39
CA ARG A 156 -1.62 -8.11 -1.42
C ARG A 156 -2.15 -6.70 -1.27
N VAL A 157 -1.39 -5.85 -0.56
CA VAL A 157 -1.75 -4.47 -0.27
C VAL A 157 -0.78 -3.52 -0.94
N VAL A 158 -1.29 -2.55 -1.69
CA VAL A 158 -0.50 -1.54 -2.38
C VAL A 158 -1.03 -0.13 -2.11
N ALA A 159 -0.18 0.88 -2.24
CA ALA A 159 -0.57 2.28 -2.19
C ALA A 159 -0.41 2.94 -3.57
N THR A 160 -1.32 3.85 -3.90
CA THR A 160 -1.24 4.67 -5.11
C THR A 160 0.01 5.55 -5.12
N VAL A 161 0.36 6.10 -3.94
CA VAL A 161 1.61 6.85 -3.71
C VAL A 161 2.34 6.19 -2.55
N ARG A 162 3.62 5.87 -2.73
CA ARG A 162 4.38 5.07 -1.75
C ARG A 162 5.02 5.88 -0.64
N CYS A 163 5.00 7.21 -0.73
CA CYS A 163 5.49 8.12 0.32
C CYS A 163 4.33 8.71 1.09
N ALA A 164 4.49 8.90 2.40
CA ALA A 164 3.55 9.69 3.19
C ALA A 164 3.51 11.14 2.68
N PRO A 165 2.36 11.66 2.26
CA PRO A 165 2.25 13.06 1.85
C PRO A 165 1.81 13.94 3.01
N PRO A 166 2.15 15.25 3.00
CA PRO A 166 1.54 16.21 3.92
C PRO A 166 0.01 16.16 3.86
N ASP A 167 -0.65 16.18 5.01
CA ASP A 167 -2.12 16.16 5.17
C ASP A 167 -2.81 14.97 4.44
N ASN A 168 -2.10 13.89 4.17
CA ASN A 168 -2.56 12.76 3.35
C ASN A 168 -3.02 13.18 1.95
N LYS A 169 -2.41 14.24 1.38
CA LYS A 169 -2.78 14.82 0.08
C LYS A 169 -1.58 14.84 -0.87
N PRO A 170 -1.36 13.78 -1.65
CA PRO A 170 -0.40 13.82 -2.75
C PRO A 170 -0.89 14.75 -3.85
N THR A 171 0.02 15.43 -4.53
CA THR A 171 -0.30 16.20 -5.74
C THR A 171 -0.53 15.28 -6.95
N PRO A 172 -1.22 15.74 -8.00
CA PRO A 172 -1.32 14.99 -9.25
C PRO A 172 0.04 14.60 -9.84
N ALA A 173 1.02 15.50 -9.81
CA ALA A 173 2.37 15.24 -10.32
C ALA A 173 3.09 14.12 -9.53
N GLU A 174 2.93 14.08 -8.20
CA GLU A 174 3.50 13.03 -7.35
C GLU A 174 2.84 11.67 -7.59
N ARG A 175 1.51 11.66 -7.77
CA ARG A 175 0.78 10.45 -8.18
C ARG A 175 1.28 9.94 -9.53
N ASP A 176 1.41 10.83 -10.50
CA ASP A 176 1.80 10.47 -11.86
C ASP A 176 3.26 10.00 -11.90
N ALA A 177 4.17 10.64 -11.16
CA ALA A 177 5.55 10.19 -11.00
C ALA A 177 5.66 8.80 -10.34
N CYS A 178 4.78 8.50 -9.36
CA CYS A 178 4.77 7.21 -8.66
C CYS A 178 4.05 6.10 -9.44
N SER A 179 3.27 6.44 -10.46
CA SER A 179 2.34 5.52 -11.12
C SER A 179 3.01 4.32 -11.77
N ALA A 180 4.23 4.47 -12.31
CA ALA A 180 4.91 3.36 -12.98
C ALA A 180 5.27 2.22 -12.00
N TRP A 181 5.56 2.52 -10.72
CA TRP A 181 5.69 1.48 -9.70
C TRP A 181 4.39 0.70 -9.50
N LEU A 182 3.26 1.42 -9.40
CA LEU A 182 1.95 0.79 -9.22
C LEU A 182 1.57 -0.03 -10.45
N ASP A 183 1.73 0.53 -11.64
CA ASP A 183 1.40 -0.14 -12.89
C ASP A 183 2.20 -1.44 -13.07
N ARG A 184 3.51 -1.40 -12.76
CA ARG A 184 4.34 -2.60 -12.85
C ARG A 184 3.94 -3.65 -11.83
N GLU A 185 3.74 -3.28 -10.57
CA GLU A 185 3.35 -4.21 -9.52
C GLU A 185 1.98 -4.84 -9.83
N VAL A 186 0.99 -4.04 -10.19
CA VAL A 186 -0.34 -4.55 -10.58
C VAL A 186 -0.25 -5.42 -11.82
N GLY A 187 0.56 -5.04 -12.81
CA GLY A 187 0.77 -5.83 -14.03
C GLY A 187 1.33 -7.23 -13.75
N LEU A 188 2.27 -7.34 -12.82
CA LEU A 188 2.84 -8.62 -12.40
C LEU A 188 1.84 -9.51 -11.64
N LEU A 189 0.94 -8.90 -10.87
CA LEU A 189 -0.09 -9.59 -10.08
C LEU A 189 -1.36 -9.92 -10.90
N LEU A 190 -1.60 -9.18 -11.98
CA LEU A 190 -2.84 -9.29 -12.75
C LEU A 190 -3.16 -10.71 -13.23
N PRO A 191 -2.21 -11.60 -13.56
CA PRO A 191 -2.52 -12.98 -13.90
C PRO A 191 -3.27 -13.76 -12.82
N SER A 192 -2.95 -13.55 -11.53
CA SER A 192 -3.60 -14.21 -10.38
C SER A 192 -4.77 -13.42 -9.82
N VAL A 193 -4.74 -12.08 -9.87
CA VAL A 193 -5.77 -11.21 -9.29
C VAL A 193 -7.11 -11.38 -9.99
N ARG A 194 -8.15 -11.64 -9.19
CA ARG A 194 -9.56 -11.72 -9.58
C ARG A 194 -10.37 -10.56 -9.00
N ALA A 195 -10.04 -10.12 -7.79
CA ALA A 195 -10.71 -9.00 -7.13
C ALA A 195 -9.72 -7.88 -6.80
N VAL A 196 -10.16 -6.62 -7.00
CA VAL A 196 -9.44 -5.43 -6.55
C VAL A 196 -10.34 -4.67 -5.58
N VAL A 197 -9.91 -4.50 -4.32
CA VAL A 197 -10.61 -3.71 -3.32
C VAL A 197 -9.98 -2.33 -3.23
N ALA A 198 -10.75 -1.29 -3.59
CA ALA A 198 -10.29 0.09 -3.54
C ALA A 198 -10.78 0.79 -2.26
N LEU A 199 -9.85 1.17 -1.38
CA LEU A 199 -10.14 1.85 -0.12
C LEU A 199 -10.26 3.36 -0.33
N GLY A 200 -11.48 3.83 -0.61
CA GLY A 200 -11.83 5.23 -0.86
C GLY A 200 -11.83 5.62 -2.34
N SER A 201 -12.44 6.77 -2.63
CA SER A 201 -12.65 7.26 -4.00
C SER A 201 -11.36 7.53 -4.78
N TYR A 202 -10.29 7.94 -4.08
CA TYR A 202 -8.99 8.16 -4.71
C TYR A 202 -8.39 6.84 -5.21
N ALA A 203 -8.40 5.81 -4.35
CA ALA A 203 -7.91 4.47 -4.71
C ALA A 203 -8.75 3.83 -5.83
N TRP A 204 -10.07 4.05 -5.81
CA TRP A 204 -10.99 3.64 -6.89
C TRP A 204 -10.59 4.23 -8.24
N THR A 205 -10.37 5.55 -8.27
CA THR A 205 -9.97 6.26 -9.50
C THR A 205 -8.59 5.79 -9.98
N ALA A 206 -7.65 5.58 -9.06
CA ALA A 206 -6.32 5.09 -9.36
C ALA A 206 -6.36 3.65 -9.91
N ALA A 207 -7.13 2.75 -9.28
CA ALA A 207 -7.31 1.37 -9.73
C ALA A 207 -7.88 1.31 -11.15
N LEU A 208 -8.96 2.06 -11.44
CA LEU A 208 -9.52 2.14 -12.80
C LEU A 208 -8.50 2.68 -13.82
N THR A 209 -7.67 3.63 -13.43
CA THR A 209 -6.66 4.20 -14.31
C THR A 209 -5.52 3.22 -14.59
N THR A 210 -4.99 2.59 -13.57
CA THR A 210 -3.94 1.55 -13.68
C THR A 210 -4.42 0.34 -14.46
N LEU A 211 -5.58 -0.21 -14.14
CA LEU A 211 -6.17 -1.33 -14.87
C LEU A 211 -6.38 -1.01 -16.36
N GLY A 212 -6.85 0.20 -16.66
CA GLY A 212 -7.01 0.66 -18.04
C GLY A 212 -5.68 0.75 -18.80
N ARG A 213 -4.60 1.23 -18.17
CA ARG A 213 -3.25 1.24 -18.78
C ARG A 213 -2.71 -0.18 -19.02
N LEU A 214 -3.13 -1.13 -18.21
CA LEU A 214 -2.78 -2.56 -18.34
C LEU A 214 -3.69 -3.34 -19.30
N GLY A 215 -4.53 -2.66 -20.07
CA GLY A 215 -5.36 -3.28 -21.10
C GLY A 215 -6.69 -3.87 -20.60
N VAL A 216 -7.08 -3.60 -19.35
CA VAL A 216 -8.40 -3.96 -18.85
C VAL A 216 -9.44 -3.00 -19.41
N SER A 217 -10.58 -3.52 -19.89
CA SER A 217 -11.65 -2.71 -20.50
C SER A 217 -12.39 -1.91 -19.42
N ILE A 218 -12.24 -0.58 -19.46
CA ILE A 218 -12.91 0.32 -18.52
C ILE A 218 -14.18 0.91 -19.16
N PRO A 219 -15.37 0.69 -18.59
CA PRO A 219 -16.63 1.22 -19.11
C PRO A 219 -16.65 2.74 -19.23
N ARG A 220 -17.43 3.22 -20.20
CA ARG A 220 -17.75 4.65 -20.33
C ARG A 220 -19.26 4.86 -20.28
N PRO A 221 -19.77 5.74 -19.38
CA PRO A 221 -19.02 6.57 -18.41
C PRO A 221 -18.29 5.71 -17.36
N ARG A 222 -17.21 6.24 -16.79
CA ARG A 222 -16.45 5.53 -15.75
C ARG A 222 -17.35 5.19 -14.56
N PRO A 223 -17.23 3.98 -13.99
CA PRO A 223 -18.00 3.57 -12.82
C PRO A 223 -17.78 4.53 -11.65
N LYS A 224 -18.88 4.90 -10.98
CA LYS A 224 -18.84 5.79 -9.82
C LYS A 224 -18.42 5.01 -8.58
N PHE A 225 -17.62 5.65 -7.73
CA PHE A 225 -17.27 5.11 -6.43
C PHE A 225 -18.48 5.07 -5.50
N GLY A 226 -18.60 3.99 -4.75
CA GLY A 226 -19.50 3.81 -3.61
C GLY A 226 -18.98 2.70 -2.72
N HIS A 227 -19.38 2.69 -1.44
CA HIS A 227 -19.13 1.52 -0.59
C HIS A 227 -19.99 0.36 -1.08
N GLY A 228 -19.37 -0.82 -1.25
CA GLY A 228 -20.04 -1.98 -1.83
C GLY A 228 -20.31 -1.88 -3.35
N ALA A 229 -19.90 -0.77 -4.01
CA ALA A 229 -19.97 -0.71 -5.47
C ALA A 229 -19.07 -1.77 -6.09
N GLU A 230 -19.62 -2.55 -7.02
CA GLU A 230 -18.95 -3.65 -7.69
C GLU A 230 -19.03 -3.48 -9.20
N VAL A 231 -17.92 -3.70 -9.89
CA VAL A 231 -17.83 -3.63 -11.35
C VAL A 231 -16.95 -4.75 -11.87
N VAL A 232 -17.53 -5.59 -12.73
CA VAL A 232 -16.76 -6.60 -13.47
C VAL A 232 -16.13 -5.95 -14.69
N LEU A 233 -14.81 -6.00 -14.75
CA LEU A 233 -13.98 -5.38 -15.78
C LEU A 233 -13.36 -6.47 -16.67
N PRO A 234 -13.81 -6.63 -17.92
CA PRO A 234 -13.25 -7.60 -18.86
C PRO A 234 -11.79 -7.31 -19.19
N ARG A 235 -11.00 -8.37 -19.35
CA ARG A 235 -9.62 -8.32 -19.88
C ARG A 235 -9.44 -9.39 -20.95
N VAL A 236 -8.28 -9.43 -21.62
CA VAL A 236 -8.01 -10.37 -22.72
C VAL A 236 -8.31 -11.83 -22.32
N VAL A 237 -7.98 -12.22 -21.08
CA VAL A 237 -8.32 -13.55 -20.54
C VAL A 237 -9.03 -13.36 -19.22
N GLY A 238 -10.34 -13.63 -19.19
CA GLY A 238 -11.17 -13.52 -18.00
C GLY A 238 -11.58 -12.09 -17.66
N ALA A 239 -11.79 -11.84 -16.39
CA ALA A 239 -12.20 -10.53 -15.85
C ALA A 239 -11.51 -10.25 -14.51
N VAL A 240 -11.53 -9.00 -14.09
CA VAL A 240 -11.20 -8.57 -12.73
C VAL A 240 -12.38 -7.80 -12.16
N THR A 241 -12.78 -8.09 -10.92
CA THR A 241 -13.88 -7.39 -10.25
C THR A 241 -13.30 -6.30 -9.36
N LEU A 242 -13.69 -5.05 -9.60
CA LEU A 242 -13.34 -3.91 -8.75
C LEU A 242 -14.45 -3.69 -7.73
N ILE A 243 -14.09 -3.67 -6.43
CA ILE A 243 -15.01 -3.49 -5.30
C ILE A 243 -14.60 -2.25 -4.53
N GLY A 244 -15.55 -1.34 -4.28
CA GLY A 244 -15.32 -0.11 -3.53
C GLY A 244 -15.59 -0.29 -2.03
N SER A 245 -14.70 0.21 -1.18
CA SER A 245 -14.95 0.35 0.25
C SER A 245 -14.71 1.78 0.70
N TYR A 246 -15.48 2.29 1.66
CA TYR A 246 -15.06 3.48 2.39
C TYR A 246 -13.69 3.20 3.04
N HIS A 247 -12.83 4.23 3.05
CA HIS A 247 -11.52 4.11 3.68
C HIS A 247 -11.69 3.92 5.19
N PRO A 248 -10.96 2.99 5.85
CA PRO A 248 -11.06 2.75 7.30
C PRO A 248 -10.36 3.84 8.13
N SER A 249 -10.51 5.11 7.73
CA SER A 249 -10.01 6.28 8.44
C SER A 249 -10.79 6.54 9.73
N GLN A 250 -10.16 7.20 10.70
CA GLN A 250 -10.82 7.63 11.93
C GLN A 250 -12.11 8.40 11.65
N GLN A 251 -12.11 9.27 10.65
CA GLN A 251 -13.30 10.01 10.26
C GLN A 251 -14.48 9.10 9.90
N ASN A 252 -14.25 8.04 9.14
CA ASN A 252 -15.33 7.15 8.71
C ASN A 252 -15.73 6.16 9.81
N THR A 253 -14.78 5.69 10.63
CA THR A 253 -15.03 4.70 11.69
C THR A 253 -15.67 5.34 12.92
N PHE A 254 -15.23 6.52 13.36
CA PHE A 254 -15.79 7.20 14.53
C PHE A 254 -17.19 7.79 14.27
N THR A 255 -17.50 8.14 13.02
CA THR A 255 -18.83 8.63 12.65
C THR A 255 -19.83 7.51 12.32
N GLY A 256 -19.40 6.25 12.37
CA GLY A 256 -20.23 5.10 11.98
C GLY A 256 -20.53 5.01 10.48
N LYS A 257 -19.87 5.84 9.65
CA LYS A 257 -20.01 5.78 8.19
C LYS A 257 -19.46 4.46 7.63
N LEU A 258 -18.43 3.90 8.26
CA LEU A 258 -17.92 2.57 8.03
C LEU A 258 -18.02 1.77 9.33
N THR A 259 -18.73 0.64 9.31
CA THR A 259 -18.78 -0.32 10.41
C THR A 259 -17.88 -1.52 10.13
N GLU A 260 -17.60 -2.33 11.15
CA GLU A 260 -16.83 -3.58 11.00
C GLU A 260 -17.52 -4.53 10.03
N GLN A 261 -18.83 -4.74 10.21
CA GLN A 261 -19.62 -5.60 9.33
C GLN A 261 -19.56 -5.16 7.87
N MET A 262 -19.67 -3.86 7.60
CA MET A 262 -19.57 -3.33 6.24
C MET A 262 -18.21 -3.64 5.60
N LEU A 263 -17.12 -3.57 6.38
CA LEU A 263 -15.78 -3.87 5.88
C LEU A 263 -15.59 -5.39 5.68
N ASP A 264 -16.13 -6.21 6.59
CA ASP A 264 -16.13 -7.66 6.49
C ASP A 264 -16.92 -8.14 5.26
N ASP A 265 -18.05 -7.54 4.97
CA ASP A 265 -18.88 -7.87 3.79
C ASP A 265 -18.09 -7.62 2.48
N VAL A 266 -17.30 -6.52 2.40
CA VAL A 266 -16.43 -6.24 1.25
C VAL A 266 -15.38 -7.33 1.07
N PHE A 267 -14.70 -7.75 2.13
CA PHE A 267 -13.65 -8.77 2.03
C PHE A 267 -14.22 -10.18 1.84
N THR A 268 -15.37 -10.48 2.43
CA THR A 268 -16.09 -11.73 2.14
C THR A 268 -16.49 -11.82 0.67
N ARG A 269 -16.99 -10.73 0.08
CA ARG A 269 -17.28 -10.67 -1.35
C ARG A 269 -16.01 -10.79 -2.20
N ALA A 270 -14.92 -10.13 -1.82
CA ALA A 270 -13.65 -10.26 -2.52
C ALA A 270 -13.10 -11.69 -2.49
N ALA A 271 -13.23 -12.38 -1.35
CA ALA A 271 -12.87 -13.79 -1.21
C ALA A 271 -13.68 -14.70 -2.13
N ALA A 272 -15.01 -14.49 -2.20
CA ALA A 272 -15.88 -15.23 -3.11
C ALA A 272 -15.47 -15.07 -4.58
N VAL A 273 -15.20 -13.81 -5.01
CA VAL A 273 -14.72 -13.53 -6.38
C VAL A 273 -13.38 -14.17 -6.67
N ALA A 274 -12.47 -14.20 -5.69
CA ALA A 274 -11.15 -14.79 -5.87
C ALA A 274 -11.17 -16.33 -5.92
N GLY A 275 -12.21 -16.96 -5.37
CA GLY A 275 -12.40 -18.40 -5.40
C GLY A 275 -13.14 -18.92 -6.64
N GLU A 276 -13.72 -18.03 -7.45
CA GLU A 276 -14.36 -18.33 -8.74
C GLU A 276 -13.31 -18.50 -9.85
#